data_f900a74b8e2f37f21ff875321487bf10
#
_entry.id   f900a74b8e2f37f21ff875321487bf10
#
_cell.length_a   1.000
_cell.length_b   1.000
_cell.length_c   1.000
_cell.angle_alpha   90.00
_cell.angle_beta   90.00
_cell.angle_gamma   90.00
#
_symmetry.space_group_name_H-M   'P 1'
#
loop_
_entity.id
_entity.type
_entity.pdbx_description
1 polymer ?
#
loop_
_entity_poly.entity_id
_entity_poly.type
_entity_poly.pdbx_seq_one_letter_code
_entity_poly.pdbx_strand_id
1 'polypeptide(L)'
;MIYPDLVRPQEVETWIFDLDNTLYPVTKRLLALIDQQMGGFVANYLQISREEAHKVQKSYFKKYGLTLRGLMLNDGLDPAKYFEEMTPMDLNEVSPNPILVDTITKLRGRKIIYTNASARHAKLVLQRIGFNPNDFEAIFYIQAANYIPKPAMESYQLLCKQYSIEPKKAAMVDDIVQNLLPASKMGMLTIWKKSSAEWAKNIKAENYINYVVEDIEEWFQCLQNSLLE
;
A
#
# COMPACT_ATOMS: atom_id res chain seq x y z
N MET A 1 18.05 -14.38 -12.55
CA MET A 1 19.02 -13.32 -12.89
C MET A 1 19.49 -12.73 -11.56
N ILE A 2 20.78 -12.83 -11.23
CA ILE A 2 21.35 -12.17 -10.06
C ILE A 2 21.61 -10.73 -10.49
N TYR A 3 20.96 -9.78 -9.86
CA TYR A 3 21.23 -8.35 -10.04
C TYR A 3 22.37 -7.99 -9.08
N PRO A 4 23.62 -7.85 -9.57
CA PRO A 4 24.81 -7.69 -8.72
C PRO A 4 24.82 -6.42 -7.86
N ASP A 5 23.94 -5.45 -8.16
CA ASP A 5 23.88 -4.15 -7.49
C ASP A 5 22.67 -3.99 -6.55
N LEU A 6 21.87 -5.08 -6.33
CA LEU A 6 20.74 -5.02 -5.40
C LEU A 6 21.19 -5.30 -3.97
N VAL A 7 20.67 -4.51 -3.04
CA VAL A 7 20.85 -4.74 -1.61
C VAL A 7 20.27 -6.13 -1.23
N ARG A 8 21.01 -6.88 -0.42
CA ARG A 8 20.49 -8.13 0.16
C ARG A 8 19.48 -7.79 1.27
N PRO A 9 18.45 -8.61 1.49
CA PRO A 9 17.46 -8.35 2.54
C PRO A 9 18.09 -8.05 3.92
N GLN A 10 19.23 -8.70 4.24
CA GLN A 10 19.96 -8.49 5.49
C GLN A 10 20.62 -7.09 5.59
N GLU A 11 20.82 -6.43 4.46
CA GLU A 11 21.51 -5.14 4.36
C GLU A 11 20.55 -3.97 4.14
N VAL A 12 19.23 -4.22 4.14
CA VAL A 12 18.21 -3.19 3.96
C VAL A 12 18.24 -2.21 5.12
N GLU A 13 18.43 -0.92 4.81
CA GLU A 13 18.40 0.17 5.79
C GLU A 13 17.00 0.76 5.98
N THR A 14 16.13 0.68 4.94
CA THR A 14 14.76 1.20 5.01
C THR A 14 13.77 0.23 4.39
N TRP A 15 12.82 -0.21 5.20
CA TRP A 15 11.68 -1.03 4.79
C TRP A 15 10.47 -0.13 4.51
N ILE A 16 9.91 -0.25 3.32
CA ILE A 16 8.72 0.47 2.89
C ILE A 16 7.61 -0.57 2.71
N PHE A 17 6.57 -0.47 3.52
CA PHE A 17 5.45 -1.39 3.48
C PHE A 17 4.21 -0.71 2.91
N ASP A 18 3.59 -1.32 1.94
CA ASP A 18 2.18 -1.09 1.69
C ASP A 18 1.36 -1.60 2.88
N LEU A 19 0.10 -1.18 2.98
CA LEU A 19 -0.76 -1.47 4.12
C LEU A 19 -1.84 -2.49 3.77
N ASP A 20 -2.78 -2.08 2.89
CA ASP A 20 -4.00 -2.81 2.61
C ASP A 20 -3.70 -4.07 1.79
N ASN A 21 -4.12 -5.24 2.27
CA ASN A 21 -3.82 -6.55 1.69
C ASN A 21 -2.33 -6.97 1.70
N THR A 22 -1.47 -6.13 2.30
CA THR A 22 -0.05 -6.42 2.54
C THR A 22 0.19 -6.80 4.01
N LEU A 23 -0.13 -5.93 4.97
CA LEU A 23 0.03 -6.20 6.40
C LEU A 23 -1.20 -6.87 7.04
N TYR A 24 -2.31 -6.90 6.37
CA TYR A 24 -3.52 -7.63 6.76
C TYR A 24 -4.32 -8.00 5.52
N PRO A 25 -5.11 -9.06 5.54
CA PRO A 25 -5.94 -9.45 4.40
C PRO A 25 -7.16 -8.53 4.28
N VAL A 26 -7.37 -7.98 3.08
CA VAL A 26 -8.61 -7.25 2.76
C VAL A 26 -9.66 -8.24 2.29
N THR A 27 -10.75 -8.37 3.06
CA THR A 27 -11.83 -9.30 2.75
C THR A 27 -12.69 -8.83 1.58
N LYS A 28 -13.39 -9.76 0.92
CA LYS A 28 -14.36 -9.42 -0.13
C LYS A 28 -15.45 -8.47 0.36
N ARG A 29 -15.88 -8.62 1.63
CA ARG A 29 -16.87 -7.73 2.25
C ARG A 29 -16.33 -6.32 2.41
N LEU A 30 -15.09 -6.18 2.90
CA LEU A 30 -14.44 -4.88 3.07
C LEU A 30 -14.30 -4.17 1.71
N LEU A 31 -13.84 -4.88 0.67
CA LEU A 31 -13.78 -4.36 -0.70
C LEU A 31 -15.15 -3.90 -1.22
N ALA A 32 -16.20 -4.68 -0.97
CA ALA A 32 -17.57 -4.31 -1.38
C ALA A 32 -18.07 -3.05 -0.67
N LEU A 33 -17.75 -2.88 0.62
CA LEU A 33 -18.10 -1.67 1.38
C LEU A 33 -17.35 -0.43 0.83
N ILE A 34 -16.06 -0.56 0.52
CA ILE A 34 -15.28 0.51 -0.12
C ILE A 34 -15.92 0.90 -1.45
N ASP A 35 -16.22 -0.08 -2.29
CA ASP A 35 -16.80 0.11 -3.61
C ASP A 35 -18.17 0.81 -3.52
N GLN A 36 -19.00 0.40 -2.56
CA GLN A 36 -20.31 0.98 -2.32
C GLN A 36 -20.24 2.44 -1.84
N GLN A 37 -19.37 2.73 -0.86
CA GLN A 37 -19.17 4.10 -0.36
C GLN A 37 -18.64 5.01 -1.47
N MET A 38 -17.60 4.56 -2.19
CA MET A 38 -17.02 5.31 -3.29
C MET A 38 -18.03 5.58 -4.39
N GLY A 39 -18.76 4.55 -4.84
CA GLY A 39 -19.81 4.69 -5.85
C GLY A 39 -20.93 5.62 -5.40
N GLY A 40 -21.27 5.60 -4.09
CA GLY A 40 -22.21 6.53 -3.49
C GLY A 40 -21.76 7.97 -3.56
N PHE A 41 -20.51 8.20 -3.17
CA PHE A 41 -19.91 9.53 -3.24
C PHE A 41 -19.87 10.05 -4.69
N VAL A 42 -19.41 9.24 -5.64
CA VAL A 42 -19.34 9.62 -7.07
C VAL A 42 -20.73 9.98 -7.61
N ALA A 43 -21.74 9.16 -7.32
CA ALA A 43 -23.12 9.41 -7.75
C ALA A 43 -23.65 10.75 -7.23
N ASN A 44 -23.44 11.01 -5.93
CA ASN A 44 -23.88 12.25 -5.29
C ASN A 44 -23.10 13.47 -5.80
N TYR A 45 -21.77 13.34 -5.94
CA TYR A 45 -20.94 14.46 -6.36
C TYR A 45 -21.22 14.88 -7.81
N LEU A 46 -21.32 13.90 -8.72
CA LEU A 46 -21.55 14.16 -10.15
C LEU A 46 -23.03 14.28 -10.51
N GLN A 47 -23.95 14.04 -9.57
CA GLN A 47 -25.43 14.06 -9.80
C GLN A 47 -25.85 13.08 -10.92
N ILE A 48 -25.29 11.87 -10.90
CA ILE A 48 -25.54 10.80 -11.87
C ILE A 48 -26.10 9.54 -11.19
N SER A 49 -26.61 8.60 -12.00
CA SER A 49 -27.10 7.32 -11.50
C SER A 49 -25.99 6.48 -10.86
N ARG A 50 -26.35 5.54 -9.97
CA ARG A 50 -25.40 4.61 -9.35
C ARG A 50 -24.65 3.77 -10.39
N GLU A 51 -25.32 3.40 -11.47
CA GLU A 51 -24.72 2.61 -12.56
C GLU A 51 -23.64 3.42 -13.31
N GLU A 52 -23.95 4.67 -13.65
CA GLU A 52 -22.97 5.59 -14.28
C GLU A 52 -21.80 5.89 -13.34
N ALA A 53 -22.09 6.15 -12.07
CA ALA A 53 -21.07 6.38 -11.05
C ALA A 53 -20.08 5.20 -10.94
N HIS A 54 -20.58 3.97 -11.00
CA HIS A 54 -19.73 2.78 -11.00
C HIS A 54 -18.81 2.72 -12.23
N LYS A 55 -19.32 3.07 -13.42
CA LYS A 55 -18.51 3.14 -14.65
C LYS A 55 -17.42 4.22 -14.54
N VAL A 56 -17.78 5.41 -14.03
CA VAL A 56 -16.82 6.49 -13.78
C VAL A 56 -15.76 6.07 -12.77
N GLN A 57 -16.17 5.52 -11.64
CA GLN A 57 -15.27 5.02 -10.59
C GLN A 57 -14.23 4.04 -11.15
N LYS A 58 -14.68 3.02 -11.90
CA LYS A 58 -13.77 2.01 -12.47
C LYS A 58 -12.87 2.60 -13.56
N SER A 59 -13.40 3.51 -14.38
CA SER A 59 -12.62 4.21 -15.41
C SER A 59 -11.51 5.05 -14.78
N TYR A 60 -11.84 5.84 -13.75
CA TYR A 60 -10.87 6.70 -13.08
C TYR A 60 -9.82 5.88 -12.32
N PHE A 61 -10.24 4.83 -11.60
CA PHE A 61 -9.31 3.91 -10.95
C PHE A 61 -8.32 3.31 -11.97
N LYS A 62 -8.83 2.80 -13.10
CA LYS A 62 -7.98 2.22 -14.16
C LYS A 62 -7.01 3.23 -14.76
N LYS A 63 -7.46 4.46 -14.98
CA LYS A 63 -6.66 5.50 -15.68
C LYS A 63 -5.68 6.21 -14.77
N TYR A 64 -6.06 6.47 -13.52
CA TYR A 64 -5.33 7.35 -12.62
C TYR A 64 -4.79 6.63 -11.36
N GLY A 65 -5.06 5.32 -11.21
CA GLY A 65 -4.68 4.53 -10.04
C GLY A 65 -5.56 4.77 -8.80
N LEU A 66 -6.35 5.83 -8.80
CA LEU A 66 -7.25 6.19 -7.69
C LEU A 66 -8.46 6.98 -8.23
N THR A 67 -9.67 6.60 -7.85
CA THR A 67 -10.91 7.31 -8.24
C THR A 67 -10.89 8.77 -7.81
N LEU A 68 -10.46 9.06 -6.59
CA LEU A 68 -10.29 10.42 -6.07
C LEU A 68 -9.43 11.27 -7.00
N ARG A 69 -8.29 10.74 -7.47
CA ARG A 69 -7.41 11.47 -8.41
C ARG A 69 -8.11 11.79 -9.71
N GLY A 70 -8.93 10.87 -10.23
CA GLY A 70 -9.74 11.09 -11.41
C GLY A 70 -10.75 12.23 -11.23
N LEU A 71 -11.49 12.24 -10.12
CA LEU A 71 -12.45 13.29 -9.78
C LEU A 71 -11.79 14.66 -9.61
N MET A 72 -10.62 14.72 -8.99
CA MET A 72 -9.85 15.96 -8.84
C MET A 72 -9.46 16.55 -10.21
N LEU A 73 -8.97 15.71 -11.13
CA LEU A 73 -8.40 16.14 -12.40
C LEU A 73 -9.46 16.46 -13.46
N ASN A 74 -10.60 15.77 -13.44
CA ASN A 74 -11.61 15.89 -14.52
C ASN A 74 -12.86 16.65 -14.06
N ASP A 75 -13.18 16.59 -12.76
CA ASP A 75 -14.44 17.12 -12.24
C ASP A 75 -14.24 18.24 -11.19
N GLY A 76 -12.98 18.63 -10.95
CA GLY A 76 -12.65 19.75 -10.06
C GLY A 76 -12.93 19.48 -8.58
N LEU A 77 -12.97 18.20 -8.16
CA LEU A 77 -13.22 17.83 -6.77
C LEU A 77 -12.14 18.40 -5.84
N ASP A 78 -12.57 19.13 -4.82
CA ASP A 78 -11.71 19.40 -3.67
C ASP A 78 -11.56 18.12 -2.84
N PRO A 79 -10.34 17.58 -2.68
CA PRO A 79 -10.13 16.35 -1.91
C PRO A 79 -10.52 16.49 -0.44
N ALA A 80 -10.55 17.68 0.16
CA ALA A 80 -11.01 17.88 1.53
C ALA A 80 -12.46 17.44 1.67
N LYS A 81 -13.33 17.84 0.73
CA LYS A 81 -14.73 17.44 0.69
C LYS A 81 -14.91 15.92 0.66
N TYR A 82 -14.09 15.23 -0.15
CA TYR A 82 -14.10 13.76 -0.20
C TYR A 82 -13.86 13.14 1.17
N PHE A 83 -12.81 13.59 1.89
CA PHE A 83 -12.46 13.00 3.20
C PHE A 83 -13.42 13.41 4.32
N GLU A 84 -14.14 14.51 4.20
CA GLU A 84 -15.19 14.91 5.12
C GLU A 84 -16.43 14.02 4.99
N GLU A 85 -16.84 13.71 3.75
CA GLU A 85 -18.03 12.91 3.47
C GLU A 85 -17.81 11.40 3.61
N MET A 86 -16.56 10.93 3.49
CA MET A 86 -16.26 9.50 3.61
C MET A 86 -16.29 9.06 5.08
N THR A 87 -17.21 8.17 5.38
CA THR A 87 -17.34 7.54 6.70
C THR A 87 -16.14 6.61 6.95
N PRO A 88 -15.67 6.52 8.20
CA PRO A 88 -14.68 5.51 8.56
C PRO A 88 -15.19 4.11 8.23
N MET A 89 -14.30 3.29 7.71
CA MET A 89 -14.63 1.90 7.41
C MET A 89 -14.83 1.10 8.69
N ASP A 90 -15.77 0.17 8.65
CA ASP A 90 -15.89 -0.85 9.67
C ASP A 90 -14.73 -1.85 9.53
N LEU A 91 -13.81 -1.77 10.49
CA LEU A 91 -12.61 -2.62 10.56
C LEU A 91 -12.79 -3.82 11.51
N ASN A 92 -14.02 -4.22 11.84
CA ASN A 92 -14.27 -5.36 12.72
C ASN A 92 -13.69 -6.68 12.19
N GLU A 93 -13.51 -6.79 10.88
CA GLU A 93 -12.88 -7.97 10.24
C GLU A 93 -11.35 -7.97 10.31
N VAL A 94 -10.73 -6.84 10.64
CA VAL A 94 -9.29 -6.75 10.83
C VAL A 94 -8.97 -7.26 12.23
N SER A 95 -8.33 -8.42 12.30
CA SER A 95 -7.94 -9.04 13.57
C SER A 95 -6.57 -8.55 14.03
N PRO A 96 -6.33 -8.46 15.35
CA PRO A 96 -4.98 -8.28 15.88
C PRO A 96 -4.05 -9.40 15.41
N ASN A 97 -2.81 -9.04 15.10
CA ASN A 97 -1.77 -9.99 14.68
C ASN A 97 -0.46 -9.76 15.46
N PRO A 98 -0.35 -10.28 16.68
CA PRO A 98 0.82 -10.07 17.53
C PRO A 98 2.10 -10.67 16.95
N ILE A 99 2.00 -11.73 16.13
CA ILE A 99 3.18 -12.34 15.48
C ILE A 99 3.75 -11.39 14.44
N LEU A 100 2.90 -10.84 13.58
CA LEU A 100 3.32 -9.84 12.59
C LEU A 100 3.92 -8.60 13.27
N VAL A 101 3.26 -8.11 14.32
CA VAL A 101 3.74 -6.93 15.08
C VAL A 101 5.13 -7.18 15.64
N ASP A 102 5.32 -8.30 16.34
CA ASP A 102 6.62 -8.68 16.90
C ASP A 102 7.68 -8.83 15.81
N THR A 103 7.33 -9.49 14.71
CA THR A 103 8.24 -9.71 13.58
C THR A 103 8.66 -8.40 12.92
N ILE A 104 7.70 -7.51 12.59
CA ILE A 104 8.02 -6.24 11.92
C ILE A 104 8.78 -5.29 12.85
N THR A 105 8.40 -5.20 14.14
CA THR A 105 9.07 -4.30 15.09
C THR A 105 10.53 -4.65 15.32
N LYS A 106 10.87 -5.94 15.29
CA LYS A 106 12.23 -6.46 15.44
C LYS A 106 13.11 -6.32 14.20
N LEU A 107 12.54 -5.99 13.03
CA LEU A 107 13.35 -5.78 11.83
C LEU A 107 14.37 -4.65 12.06
N ARG A 108 15.60 -4.88 11.66
CA ARG A 108 16.63 -3.84 11.63
C ARG A 108 16.29 -2.80 10.56
N GLY A 109 16.69 -1.58 10.78
CA GLY A 109 16.46 -0.46 9.86
C GLY A 109 15.17 0.30 10.13
N ARG A 110 14.99 1.34 9.35
CA ARG A 110 13.82 2.23 9.37
C ARG A 110 12.62 1.49 8.78
N LYS A 111 11.43 1.81 9.26
CA LYS A 111 10.18 1.22 8.77
C LYS A 111 9.20 2.35 8.45
N ILE A 112 8.69 2.37 7.23
CA ILE A 112 7.78 3.39 6.72
C ILE A 112 6.58 2.70 6.08
N ILE A 113 5.38 3.16 6.41
CA ILE A 113 4.17 2.76 5.68
C ILE A 113 4.01 3.67 4.45
N TYR A 114 3.74 3.08 3.29
CA TYR A 114 3.40 3.81 2.07
C TYR A 114 2.10 3.27 1.47
N THR A 115 1.03 4.02 1.63
CA THR A 115 -0.33 3.60 1.25
C THR A 115 -1.06 4.64 0.39
N ASN A 116 -1.91 4.17 -0.53
CA ASN A 116 -2.87 5.01 -1.26
C ASN A 116 -4.11 5.36 -0.41
N ALA A 117 -4.20 4.83 0.80
CA ALA A 117 -5.26 5.15 1.74
C ALA A 117 -5.03 6.50 2.45
N SER A 118 -6.06 6.97 3.17
CA SER A 118 -5.96 8.18 4.00
C SER A 118 -5.17 7.94 5.29
N ALA A 119 -4.66 9.04 5.87
CA ALA A 119 -4.01 9.00 7.19
C ALA A 119 -4.91 8.37 8.27
N ARG A 120 -6.21 8.70 8.26
CA ARG A 120 -7.20 8.19 9.20
C ARG A 120 -7.33 6.68 9.09
N HIS A 121 -7.51 6.17 7.86
CA HIS A 121 -7.62 4.73 7.61
C HIS A 121 -6.35 4.00 8.04
N ALA A 122 -5.18 4.48 7.61
CA ALA A 122 -3.91 3.84 7.94
C ALA A 122 -3.68 3.72 9.46
N LYS A 123 -3.96 4.79 10.22
CA LYS A 123 -3.83 4.77 11.67
C LYS A 123 -4.78 3.77 12.33
N LEU A 124 -6.05 3.74 11.91
CA LEU A 124 -7.05 2.83 12.47
C LEU A 124 -6.69 1.36 12.19
N VAL A 125 -6.25 1.06 10.97
CA VAL A 125 -5.82 -0.30 10.58
C VAL A 125 -4.62 -0.75 11.40
N LEU A 126 -3.56 0.07 11.48
CA LEU A 126 -2.36 -0.26 12.25
C LEU A 126 -2.68 -0.52 13.73
N GLN A 127 -3.51 0.34 14.35
CA GLN A 127 -3.98 0.13 15.72
C GLN A 127 -4.78 -1.17 15.86
N ARG A 128 -5.62 -1.51 14.88
CA ARG A 128 -6.43 -2.73 14.91
C ARG A 128 -5.58 -3.99 14.78
N ILE A 129 -4.52 -3.96 13.98
CA ILE A 129 -3.53 -5.04 13.88
C ILE A 129 -2.77 -5.21 15.20
N GLY A 130 -2.56 -4.12 15.94
CA GLY A 130 -1.85 -4.10 17.23
C GLY A 130 -0.54 -3.32 17.22
N PHE A 131 -0.24 -2.59 16.14
CA PHE A 131 0.92 -1.72 16.09
C PHE A 131 0.74 -0.47 16.94
N ASN A 132 1.82 -0.06 17.60
CA ASN A 132 1.91 1.23 18.26
C ASN A 132 2.25 2.35 17.25
N PRO A 133 1.89 3.61 17.54
CA PRO A 133 2.20 4.74 16.64
C PRO A 133 3.69 4.90 16.32
N ASN A 134 4.57 4.42 17.20
CA ASN A 134 6.03 4.59 17.08
C ASN A 134 6.74 3.37 16.46
N ASP A 135 6.02 2.33 16.07
CA ASP A 135 6.61 1.15 15.42
C ASP A 135 7.09 1.45 13.99
N PHE A 136 6.52 2.50 13.40
CA PHE A 136 6.93 3.02 12.10
C PHE A 136 7.44 4.46 12.27
N GLU A 137 8.55 4.78 11.60
CA GLU A 137 9.08 6.15 11.58
C GLU A 137 8.08 7.14 10.97
N ALA A 138 7.36 6.68 9.93
CA ALA A 138 6.39 7.49 9.23
C ALA A 138 5.29 6.66 8.56
N ILE A 139 4.16 7.33 8.32
CA ILE A 139 3.09 6.86 7.45
C ILE A 139 2.98 7.85 6.30
N PHE A 140 3.39 7.44 5.09
CA PHE A 140 3.24 8.21 3.87
C PHE A 140 1.94 7.79 3.18
N TYR A 141 0.92 8.60 3.37
CA TYR A 141 -0.45 8.37 2.93
C TYR A 141 -0.80 9.29 1.75
N ILE A 142 -1.95 9.09 1.14
CA ILE A 142 -2.31 9.75 -0.13
C ILE A 142 -2.27 11.30 -0.06
N GLN A 143 -2.66 11.92 1.06
CA GLN A 143 -2.55 13.36 1.22
C GLN A 143 -1.08 13.83 1.29
N ALA A 144 -0.20 13.07 1.97
CA ALA A 144 1.24 13.34 2.01
C ALA A 144 1.89 13.19 0.63
N ALA A 145 1.33 12.32 -0.22
CA ALA A 145 1.73 12.14 -1.62
C ALA A 145 1.12 13.19 -2.58
N ASN A 146 0.54 14.29 -2.07
CA ASN A 146 -0.17 15.29 -2.88
C ASN A 146 -1.23 14.67 -3.79
N TYR A 147 -1.90 13.64 -3.29
CA TYR A 147 -2.93 12.87 -4.02
C TYR A 147 -2.40 12.21 -5.31
N ILE A 148 -1.10 11.99 -5.42
CA ILE A 148 -0.46 11.22 -6.49
C ILE A 148 -0.31 9.78 -6.01
N PRO A 149 -1.15 8.84 -6.49
CA PRO A 149 -1.15 7.47 -5.97
C PRO A 149 -0.01 6.63 -6.55
N LYS A 150 0.32 5.54 -5.89
CA LYS A 150 1.02 4.41 -6.52
C LYS A 150 0.20 3.94 -7.73
N PRO A 151 0.83 3.56 -8.84
CA PRO A 151 2.26 3.41 -9.11
C PRO A 151 2.91 4.64 -9.79
N ALA A 152 2.44 5.87 -9.59
CA ALA A 152 3.06 7.04 -10.21
C ALA A 152 4.47 7.30 -9.65
N MET A 153 5.47 7.40 -10.50
CA MET A 153 6.89 7.56 -10.13
C MET A 153 7.11 8.77 -9.22
N GLU A 154 6.39 9.85 -9.46
CA GLU A 154 6.50 11.10 -8.71
C GLU A 154 6.23 10.92 -7.21
N SER A 155 5.29 10.04 -6.84
CA SER A 155 4.99 9.78 -5.42
C SER A 155 6.12 9.00 -4.73
N TYR A 156 6.83 8.12 -5.44
CA TYR A 156 8.02 7.43 -4.91
C TYR A 156 9.19 8.38 -4.72
N GLN A 157 9.40 9.28 -5.68
CA GLN A 157 10.44 10.32 -5.59
C GLN A 157 10.15 11.27 -4.42
N LEU A 158 8.88 11.64 -4.23
CA LEU A 158 8.43 12.47 -3.12
C LEU A 158 8.67 11.77 -1.78
N LEU A 159 8.30 10.50 -1.65
CA LEU A 159 8.57 9.67 -0.47
C LEU A 159 10.07 9.66 -0.13
N CYS A 160 10.91 9.32 -1.12
CA CYS A 160 12.36 9.24 -0.91
C CYS A 160 12.97 10.59 -0.51
N LYS A 161 12.53 11.67 -1.16
CA LYS A 161 12.97 13.02 -0.83
C LYS A 161 12.56 13.45 0.59
N GLN A 162 11.29 13.22 0.95
CA GLN A 162 10.73 13.66 2.23
C GLN A 162 11.40 12.97 3.43
N TYR A 163 11.73 11.68 3.30
CA TYR A 163 12.31 10.88 4.37
C TYR A 163 13.78 10.56 4.17
N SER A 164 14.45 11.22 3.22
CA SER A 164 15.88 10.99 2.91
C SER A 164 16.22 9.51 2.75
N ILE A 165 15.40 8.80 1.95
CA ILE A 165 15.59 7.37 1.68
C ILE A 165 16.58 7.22 0.53
N GLU A 166 17.61 6.41 0.72
CA GLU A 166 18.48 5.95 -0.37
C GLU A 166 17.84 4.72 -1.03
N PRO A 167 17.33 4.84 -2.28
CA PRO A 167 16.57 3.74 -2.89
C PRO A 167 17.35 2.44 -2.99
N LYS A 168 18.64 2.49 -3.28
CA LYS A 168 19.49 1.29 -3.40
C LYS A 168 19.71 0.53 -2.08
N LYS A 169 19.34 1.13 -0.96
CA LYS A 169 19.38 0.52 0.38
C LYS A 169 17.99 0.30 0.97
N ALA A 170 16.97 0.46 0.15
CA ALA A 170 15.59 0.29 0.56
C ALA A 170 14.96 -0.95 -0.06
N ALA A 171 13.97 -1.49 0.63
CA ALA A 171 13.09 -2.54 0.13
C ALA A 171 11.64 -2.07 0.16
N MET A 172 10.88 -2.42 -0.87
CA MET A 172 9.43 -2.17 -0.93
C MET A 172 8.66 -3.48 -0.95
N VAL A 173 7.69 -3.60 -0.07
CA VAL A 173 6.76 -4.72 0.06
C VAL A 173 5.37 -4.23 -0.33
N ASP A 174 4.75 -4.85 -1.33
CA ASP A 174 3.41 -4.47 -1.83
C ASP A 174 2.71 -5.70 -2.42
N ASP A 175 1.38 -5.78 -2.33
CA ASP A 175 0.58 -6.87 -2.90
C ASP A 175 0.23 -6.63 -4.38
N ILE A 176 0.34 -5.40 -4.85
CA ILE A 176 0.07 -5.03 -6.24
C ILE A 176 1.38 -4.98 -7.02
N VAL A 177 1.57 -5.94 -7.93
CA VAL A 177 2.79 -6.08 -8.74
C VAL A 177 3.19 -4.77 -9.43
N GLN A 178 2.22 -4.05 -10.01
CA GLN A 178 2.46 -2.79 -10.71
C GLN A 178 3.04 -1.69 -9.80
N ASN A 179 2.74 -1.70 -8.51
CA ASN A 179 3.29 -0.76 -7.54
C ASN A 179 4.79 -0.99 -7.31
N LEU A 180 5.30 -2.18 -7.55
CA LEU A 180 6.71 -2.50 -7.38
C LEU A 180 7.59 -2.06 -8.56
N LEU A 181 7.00 -1.76 -9.73
CA LEU A 181 7.76 -1.31 -10.91
C LEU A 181 8.52 0.01 -10.70
N PRO A 182 7.92 1.09 -10.15
CA PRO A 182 8.66 2.32 -9.88
C PRO A 182 9.76 2.12 -8.84
N ALA A 183 9.50 1.33 -7.78
CA ALA A 183 10.49 0.99 -6.76
C ALA A 183 11.72 0.29 -7.38
N SER A 184 11.49 -0.71 -8.24
CA SER A 184 12.55 -1.38 -8.99
C SER A 184 13.35 -0.43 -9.88
N LYS A 185 12.66 0.47 -10.61
CA LYS A 185 13.33 1.49 -11.46
C LYS A 185 14.22 2.45 -10.67
N MET A 186 13.92 2.66 -9.39
CA MET A 186 14.74 3.46 -8.48
C MET A 186 15.88 2.64 -7.84
N GLY A 187 15.92 1.33 -8.05
CA GLY A 187 16.93 0.44 -7.50
C GLY A 187 16.60 -0.14 -6.13
N MET A 188 15.34 -0.06 -5.68
CA MET A 188 14.88 -0.70 -4.46
C MET A 188 14.77 -2.22 -4.64
N LEU A 189 14.98 -2.97 -3.57
CA LEU A 189 14.61 -4.37 -3.49
C LEU A 189 13.07 -4.49 -3.50
N THR A 190 12.53 -5.33 -4.37
CA THR A 190 11.09 -5.48 -4.55
C THR A 190 10.61 -6.82 -4.04
N ILE A 191 9.63 -6.77 -3.15
CA ILE A 191 9.05 -7.94 -2.49
C ILE A 191 7.55 -7.92 -2.75
N TRP A 192 7.10 -8.87 -3.56
CA TRP A 192 5.69 -9.04 -3.84
C TRP A 192 5.03 -9.94 -2.80
N LYS A 193 4.15 -9.36 -1.97
CA LYS A 193 3.27 -10.11 -1.07
C LYS A 193 2.10 -10.67 -1.87
N LYS A 194 2.24 -11.93 -2.30
CA LYS A 194 1.21 -12.60 -3.10
C LYS A 194 -0.04 -12.84 -2.27
N SER A 195 -1.16 -12.34 -2.74
CA SER A 195 -2.46 -12.57 -2.10
C SER A 195 -2.95 -13.99 -2.37
N SER A 196 -3.50 -14.65 -1.33
CA SER A 196 -4.20 -15.93 -1.47
C SER A 196 -5.61 -15.80 -2.05
N ALA A 197 -6.09 -14.57 -2.27
CA ALA A 197 -7.41 -14.31 -2.79
C ALA A 197 -7.59 -14.83 -4.22
N GLU A 198 -8.82 -15.27 -4.55
CA GLU A 198 -9.17 -15.86 -5.85
C GLU A 198 -8.77 -14.96 -7.04
N TRP A 199 -8.98 -13.65 -6.90
CA TRP A 199 -8.64 -12.67 -7.94
C TRP A 199 -7.13 -12.55 -8.23
N ALA A 200 -6.30 -12.94 -7.27
CA ALA A 200 -4.83 -12.85 -7.40
C ALA A 200 -4.18 -14.14 -7.97
N LYS A 201 -4.92 -15.24 -8.09
CA LYS A 201 -4.37 -16.55 -8.48
C LYS A 201 -3.67 -16.54 -9.84
N ASN A 202 -4.13 -15.71 -10.77
CA ASN A 202 -3.61 -15.67 -12.14
C ASN A 202 -2.56 -14.56 -12.35
N ILE A 203 -2.23 -13.78 -11.31
CA ILE A 203 -1.20 -12.76 -11.41
C ILE A 203 0.17 -13.45 -11.39
N LYS A 204 1.00 -13.13 -12.37
CA LYS A 204 2.36 -13.65 -12.48
C LYS A 204 3.37 -12.63 -11.97
N ALA A 205 4.46 -13.13 -11.41
CA ALA A 205 5.59 -12.28 -11.07
C ALA A 205 6.21 -11.73 -12.36
N GLU A 206 6.52 -10.45 -12.35
CA GLU A 206 7.23 -9.76 -13.42
C GLU A 206 8.75 -9.81 -13.17
N ASN A 207 9.55 -9.54 -14.18
CA ASN A 207 11.01 -9.63 -14.13
C ASN A 207 11.66 -8.61 -13.15
N TYR A 208 10.92 -7.59 -12.73
CA TYR A 208 11.35 -6.60 -11.74
C TYR A 208 11.01 -6.99 -10.29
N ILE A 209 10.44 -8.17 -10.05
CA ILE A 209 10.16 -8.69 -8.70
C ILE A 209 11.36 -9.54 -8.25
N ASN A 210 11.95 -9.19 -7.10
CA ASN A 210 13.09 -9.90 -6.55
C ASN A 210 12.66 -11.08 -5.67
N TYR A 211 11.61 -10.89 -4.86
CA TYR A 211 11.05 -11.94 -3.99
C TYR A 211 9.53 -12.01 -4.13
N VAL A 212 9.02 -13.23 -4.14
CA VAL A 212 7.58 -13.53 -4.07
C VAL A 212 7.33 -14.19 -2.71
N VAL A 213 6.46 -13.59 -1.91
CA VAL A 213 6.21 -13.99 -0.53
C VAL A 213 4.71 -14.26 -0.36
N GLU A 214 4.35 -15.48 0.05
CA GLU A 214 2.96 -15.84 0.35
C GLU A 214 2.62 -15.58 1.82
N ASP A 215 3.57 -15.85 2.72
CA ASP A 215 3.48 -15.54 4.15
C ASP A 215 4.58 -14.55 4.55
N ILE A 216 4.16 -13.32 4.86
CA ILE A 216 5.09 -12.23 5.20
C ILE A 216 5.72 -12.45 6.58
N GLU A 217 5.01 -13.08 7.51
CA GLU A 217 5.50 -13.34 8.86
C GLU A 217 6.60 -14.38 8.82
N GLU A 218 6.34 -15.53 8.19
CA GLU A 218 7.31 -16.59 8.01
C GLU A 218 8.56 -16.09 7.30
N TRP A 219 8.37 -15.32 6.21
CA TRP A 219 9.50 -14.80 5.44
C TRP A 219 10.42 -13.89 6.25
N PHE A 220 9.84 -12.95 7.02
CA PHE A 220 10.64 -12.06 7.87
C PHE A 220 11.25 -12.77 9.08
N GLN A 221 10.57 -13.78 9.65
CA GLN A 221 11.14 -14.61 10.71
C GLN A 221 12.36 -15.41 10.21
N CYS A 222 12.26 -16.01 9.02
CA CYS A 222 13.40 -16.67 8.39
C CYS A 222 14.56 -15.69 8.14
N LEU A 223 14.28 -14.48 7.69
CA LEU A 223 15.28 -13.44 7.49
C LEU A 223 15.99 -13.07 8.80
N GLN A 224 15.24 -12.91 9.90
CA GLN A 224 15.80 -12.58 11.21
C GLN A 224 16.68 -13.70 11.75
N ASN A 225 16.27 -14.96 11.59
CA ASN A 225 17.03 -16.13 12.03
C ASN A 225 18.35 -16.26 11.26
N SER A 226 18.35 -15.96 9.95
CA SER A 226 19.58 -15.97 9.13
C SER A 226 20.60 -14.88 9.48
N LEU A 227 20.21 -13.92 10.34
CA LEU A 227 21.10 -12.87 10.86
C LEU A 227 21.75 -13.26 12.20
N LEU A 228 21.31 -14.35 12.81
CA LEU A 228 21.80 -14.83 14.10
C LEU A 228 22.85 -15.95 13.94
N GLU A 229 23.00 -16.49 12.72
CA GLU A 229 24.04 -17.44 12.32
C GLU A 229 25.26 -16.71 11.70
#